data_41d36dd6edd40fea9124857ef8436a5a
#
_entry.id   41d36dd6edd40fea9124857ef8436a5a
#
_cell.length_a   1.000
_cell.length_b   1.000
_cell.length_c   1.000
_cell.angle_alpha   90.00
_cell.angle_beta   90.00
_cell.angle_gamma   90.00
#
_symmetry.space_group_name_H-M   'P 1'
#
loop_
_entity.id
_entity.type
_entity.pdbx_description
1 polymer ?
#
loop_
_entity_poly.entity_id
_entity_poly.type
_entity_poly.pdbx_seq_one_letter_code
_entity_poly.pdbx_strand_id
1 'polypeptide(L)'
;MKRTHWWGRVYLLVVFAVMYTPIVYLMYYSFNSGGTMHDFQSFTFKWYRDVLSDDRLLIIVLNTIVIALLSAAVATILGVIGALAIYYVKRQRTKNALLALNNVLIVSPDVIIGASFLLLFTVAGIKLGFTSVLLSHIAFSVPIVVLMVLPKLEEMSPTLIDAARDLGASHWQVLSGVVLPFLAPSI
;
A
#
# COMPACT_ATOMS: atom_id res chain seq x y z
N MET A 1 39.01 9.18 -9.31
CA MET A 1 37.61 9.37 -8.86
C MET A 1 37.01 8.25 -7.98
N LYS A 2 37.79 7.54 -7.12
CA LYS A 2 37.27 6.42 -6.28
C LYS A 2 37.06 6.77 -4.79
N ARG A 3 37.39 7.98 -4.33
CA ARG A 3 37.31 8.36 -2.90
C ARG A 3 35.93 8.82 -2.42
N THR A 4 35.06 9.24 -3.32
CA THR A 4 33.71 9.75 -2.98
C THR A 4 32.73 8.66 -2.53
N HIS A 5 32.93 7.40 -3.00
CA HIS A 5 32.03 6.30 -2.66
C HIS A 5 32.15 5.77 -1.21
N TRP A 6 33.32 5.95 -0.57
CA TRP A 6 33.51 5.45 0.81
C TRP A 6 32.78 6.33 1.83
N TRP A 7 32.91 7.64 1.73
CA TRP A 7 32.20 8.60 2.58
C TRP A 7 30.67 8.47 2.43
N GLY A 8 30.19 8.29 1.22
CA GLY A 8 28.78 8.03 0.97
C GLY A 8 28.26 6.74 1.63
N ARG A 9 29.07 5.67 1.61
CA ARG A 9 28.73 4.42 2.31
C ARG A 9 28.69 4.59 3.83
N VAL A 10 29.69 5.29 4.39
CA VAL A 10 29.73 5.57 5.84
C VAL A 10 28.53 6.42 6.24
N TYR A 11 28.21 7.46 5.48
CA TYR A 11 27.02 8.29 5.73
C TYR A 11 25.73 7.45 5.72
N LEU A 12 25.54 6.62 4.70
CA LEU A 12 24.39 5.73 4.63
C LEU A 12 24.33 4.76 5.80
N LEU A 13 25.45 4.15 6.20
CA LEU A 13 25.49 3.25 7.35
C LEU A 13 25.09 3.97 8.63
N VAL A 14 25.57 5.20 8.85
CA VAL A 14 25.20 5.99 10.03
C VAL A 14 23.71 6.33 10.02
N VAL A 15 23.17 6.78 8.88
CA VAL A 15 21.74 7.07 8.74
C VAL A 15 20.89 5.82 9.05
N PHE A 16 21.23 4.68 8.43
CA PHE A 16 20.53 3.43 8.71
C PHE A 16 20.68 2.99 10.17
N ALA A 17 21.88 3.08 10.75
CA ALA A 17 22.09 2.74 12.15
C ALA A 17 21.19 3.58 13.08
N VAL A 18 21.13 4.89 12.86
CA VAL A 18 20.26 5.79 13.63
C VAL A 18 18.78 5.44 13.42
N MET A 19 18.35 5.18 12.19
CA MET A 19 16.95 4.83 11.91
C MET A 19 16.54 3.46 12.50
N TYR A 20 17.43 2.46 12.49
CA TYR A 20 17.14 1.13 12.99
C TYR A 20 17.39 0.98 14.48
N THR A 21 18.15 1.87 15.13
CA THR A 21 18.43 1.82 16.58
C THR A 21 17.17 1.67 17.43
N PRO A 22 16.07 2.45 17.23
CA PRO A 22 14.85 2.26 18.03
C PRO A 22 14.22 0.89 17.86
N ILE A 23 14.28 0.32 16.65
CA ILE A 23 13.74 -1.01 16.35
C ILE A 23 14.56 -2.09 17.06
N VAL A 24 15.91 -2.02 16.96
CA VAL A 24 16.82 -2.94 17.64
C VAL A 24 16.66 -2.85 19.16
N TYR A 25 16.48 -1.64 19.68
CA TYR A 25 16.20 -1.40 21.09
C TYR A 25 14.92 -2.09 21.55
N LEU A 26 13.81 -1.93 20.81
CA LEU A 26 12.55 -2.61 21.08
C LEU A 26 12.69 -4.13 20.99
N MET A 27 13.39 -4.64 19.97
CA MET A 27 13.67 -6.07 19.84
C MET A 27 14.47 -6.62 21.03
N TYR A 28 15.48 -5.90 21.52
CA TYR A 28 16.26 -6.30 22.68
C TYR A 28 15.38 -6.37 23.93
N TYR A 29 14.59 -5.33 24.21
CA TYR A 29 13.73 -5.28 25.38
C TYR A 29 12.49 -6.19 25.30
N SER A 30 12.13 -6.68 24.11
CA SER A 30 11.04 -7.67 23.96
C SER A 30 11.34 -8.99 24.68
N PHE A 31 12.61 -9.28 24.95
CA PHE A 31 13.05 -10.45 25.71
C PHE A 31 13.26 -10.16 27.20
N ASN A 32 12.96 -8.95 27.67
CA ASN A 32 13.17 -8.59 29.08
C ASN A 32 12.02 -9.11 29.94
N SER A 33 12.35 -9.88 31.00
CA SER A 33 11.36 -10.40 31.96
C SER A 33 10.73 -9.32 32.84
N GLY A 34 11.41 -8.18 33.04
CA GLY A 34 10.94 -7.09 33.89
C GLY A 34 9.77 -6.28 33.36
N GLY A 35 9.37 -6.45 32.10
CA GLY A 35 8.24 -5.74 31.52
C GLY A 35 8.43 -4.22 31.34
N THR A 36 9.64 -3.72 31.58
CA THR A 36 10.01 -2.31 31.42
C THR A 36 11.15 -2.16 30.43
N MET A 37 11.29 -0.96 29.83
CA MET A 37 12.37 -0.65 28.89
C MET A 37 13.56 0.09 29.56
N HIS A 38 13.61 0.17 30.87
CA HIS A 38 14.69 0.86 31.58
C HIS A 38 15.79 -0.11 32.03
N ASP A 39 15.40 -1.22 32.69
CA ASP A 39 16.35 -2.17 33.26
C ASP A 39 16.12 -3.56 32.66
N PHE A 40 17.16 -4.14 32.09
CA PHE A 40 17.13 -5.51 31.59
C PHE A 40 17.38 -6.47 32.77
N GLN A 41 16.35 -7.18 33.21
CA GLN A 41 16.43 -8.07 34.37
C GLN A 41 16.95 -9.46 33.97
N SER A 42 16.21 -10.17 33.11
CA SER A 42 16.61 -11.48 32.60
C SER A 42 15.99 -11.77 31.26
N PHE A 43 16.56 -12.71 30.54
CA PHE A 43 16.06 -13.14 29.25
C PHE A 43 14.83 -14.03 29.38
N THR A 44 13.76 -13.76 28.62
CA THR A 44 12.54 -14.57 28.64
C THR A 44 11.84 -14.59 27.27
N PHE A 45 11.14 -15.68 26.98
CA PHE A 45 10.18 -15.82 25.89
C PHE A 45 8.73 -15.73 26.36
N LYS A 46 8.50 -15.37 27.62
CA LYS A 46 7.15 -15.34 28.21
C LYS A 46 6.18 -14.52 27.37
N TRP A 47 6.56 -13.31 26.98
CA TRP A 47 5.69 -12.40 26.23
C TRP A 47 5.28 -12.97 24.87
N TYR A 48 6.17 -13.67 24.18
CA TYR A 48 5.86 -14.34 22.91
C TYR A 48 4.88 -15.50 23.13
N ARG A 49 5.07 -16.28 24.21
CA ARG A 49 4.14 -17.36 24.54
C ARG A 49 2.77 -16.80 24.92
N ASP A 50 2.72 -15.75 25.73
CA ASP A 50 1.48 -15.10 26.16
C ASP A 50 0.69 -14.57 24.94
N VAL A 51 1.36 -13.91 23.99
CA VAL A 51 0.75 -13.44 22.73
C VAL A 51 0.23 -14.61 21.89
N LEU A 52 1.00 -15.69 21.74
CA LEU A 52 0.59 -16.86 20.93
C LEU A 52 -0.49 -17.70 21.59
N SER A 53 -0.70 -17.58 22.89
CA SER A 53 -1.76 -18.27 23.63
C SER A 53 -3.00 -17.41 23.88
N ASP A 54 -2.99 -16.14 23.46
CA ASP A 54 -4.14 -15.25 23.57
C ASP A 54 -5.00 -15.34 22.30
N ASP A 55 -6.08 -16.12 22.35
CA ASP A 55 -7.01 -16.30 21.25
C ASP A 55 -7.58 -14.98 20.71
N ARG A 56 -7.77 -13.98 21.58
CA ARG A 56 -8.24 -12.65 21.16
C ARG A 56 -7.24 -11.95 20.26
N LEU A 57 -5.97 -11.96 20.64
CA LEU A 57 -4.90 -11.35 19.84
C LEU A 57 -4.73 -12.08 18.51
N LEU A 58 -4.81 -13.41 18.52
CA LEU A 58 -4.75 -14.21 17.28
C LEU A 58 -5.89 -13.88 16.33
N ILE A 59 -7.13 -13.74 16.83
CA ILE A 59 -8.27 -13.34 16.02
C ILE A 59 -8.08 -11.93 15.44
N ILE A 60 -7.56 -10.98 16.23
CA ILE A 60 -7.27 -9.62 15.74
C ILE A 60 -6.22 -9.64 14.62
N VAL A 61 -5.14 -10.40 14.79
CA VAL A 61 -4.10 -10.56 13.77
C VAL A 61 -4.68 -11.18 12.49
N LEU A 62 -5.46 -12.25 12.60
CA LEU A 62 -6.11 -12.88 11.47
C LEU A 62 -7.05 -11.91 10.73
N ASN A 63 -7.89 -11.18 11.45
CA ASN A 63 -8.77 -10.17 10.86
C ASN A 63 -7.96 -9.07 10.14
N THR A 64 -6.85 -8.63 10.72
CA THR A 64 -5.97 -7.64 10.09
C THR A 64 -5.38 -8.16 8.79
N ILE A 65 -4.90 -9.41 8.77
CA ILE A 65 -4.37 -10.06 7.56
C ILE A 65 -5.47 -10.19 6.49
N VAL A 66 -6.67 -10.61 6.88
CA VAL A 66 -7.80 -10.75 5.95
C VAL A 66 -8.19 -9.39 5.37
N ILE A 67 -8.30 -8.35 6.19
CA ILE A 67 -8.58 -6.98 5.73
C ILE A 67 -7.48 -6.52 4.76
N ALA A 68 -6.22 -6.72 5.09
CA ALA A 68 -5.10 -6.31 4.25
C ALA A 68 -5.13 -6.99 2.88
N LEU A 69 -5.33 -8.31 2.84
CA LEU A 69 -5.39 -9.07 1.59
C LEU A 69 -6.62 -8.70 0.74
N LEU A 70 -7.80 -8.60 1.37
CA LEU A 70 -9.03 -8.24 0.66
C LEU A 70 -8.97 -6.80 0.14
N SER A 71 -8.52 -5.85 0.98
CA SER A 71 -8.41 -4.46 0.54
C SER A 71 -7.37 -4.29 -0.57
N ALA A 72 -6.22 -4.95 -0.47
CA ALA A 72 -5.21 -4.91 -1.52
C ALA A 72 -5.74 -5.48 -2.83
N ALA A 73 -6.37 -6.66 -2.81
CA ALA A 73 -6.92 -7.28 -4.02
C ALA A 73 -7.99 -6.41 -4.68
N VAL A 74 -8.97 -5.92 -3.90
CA VAL A 74 -10.05 -5.08 -4.45
C VAL A 74 -9.52 -3.72 -4.92
N ALA A 75 -8.65 -3.08 -4.13
CA ALA A 75 -8.05 -1.81 -4.50
C ALA A 75 -7.19 -1.90 -5.77
N THR A 76 -6.44 -3.00 -5.92
CA THR A 76 -5.67 -3.27 -7.14
C THR A 76 -6.58 -3.36 -8.37
N ILE A 77 -7.64 -4.15 -8.30
CA ILE A 77 -8.59 -4.28 -9.41
C ILE A 77 -9.22 -2.93 -9.77
N LEU A 78 -9.75 -2.22 -8.77
CA LEU A 78 -10.39 -0.91 -8.98
C LEU A 78 -9.40 0.15 -9.44
N GLY A 79 -8.20 0.16 -8.87
CA GLY A 79 -7.13 1.10 -9.23
C GLY A 79 -6.61 0.89 -10.65
N VAL A 80 -6.42 -0.36 -11.07
CA VAL A 80 -6.04 -0.69 -12.47
C VAL A 80 -7.14 -0.25 -13.44
N ILE A 81 -8.41 -0.55 -13.14
CA ILE A 81 -9.54 -0.09 -13.96
C ILE A 81 -9.58 1.45 -13.99
N GLY A 82 -9.39 2.11 -12.86
CA GLY A 82 -9.33 3.57 -12.76
C GLY A 82 -8.18 4.17 -13.57
N ALA A 83 -6.98 3.59 -13.48
CA ALA A 83 -5.81 4.01 -14.25
C ALA A 83 -6.04 3.85 -15.77
N LEU A 84 -6.61 2.71 -16.20
CA LEU A 84 -6.99 2.47 -17.59
C LEU A 84 -8.02 3.49 -18.06
N ALA A 85 -9.07 3.74 -17.27
CA ALA A 85 -10.08 4.73 -17.61
C ALA A 85 -9.46 6.12 -17.78
N ILE A 86 -8.59 6.56 -16.87
CA ILE A 86 -7.89 7.86 -16.99
C ILE A 86 -6.95 7.89 -18.19
N TYR A 87 -6.25 6.80 -18.49
CA TYR A 87 -5.34 6.69 -19.64
C TYR A 87 -6.07 6.95 -20.97
N TYR A 88 -7.27 6.40 -21.14
CA TYR A 88 -8.05 6.55 -22.36
C TYR A 88 -8.86 7.86 -22.44
N VAL A 89 -8.85 8.71 -21.41
CA VAL A 89 -9.51 10.02 -21.45
C VAL A 89 -8.80 10.95 -22.46
N LYS A 90 -9.48 11.30 -23.55
CA LYS A 90 -8.92 12.17 -24.58
C LYS A 90 -8.87 13.65 -24.17
N ARG A 91 -9.83 14.12 -23.36
CA ARG A 91 -9.94 15.52 -22.95
C ARG A 91 -9.01 15.83 -21.78
N GLN A 92 -7.96 16.60 -22.02
CA GLN A 92 -6.95 16.92 -21.00
C GLN A 92 -7.53 17.56 -19.72
N ARG A 93 -8.55 18.42 -19.86
CA ARG A 93 -9.22 19.01 -18.67
C ARG A 93 -9.87 17.95 -17.78
N THR A 94 -10.52 16.97 -18.38
CA THR A 94 -11.15 15.86 -17.66
C THR A 94 -10.09 14.97 -17.00
N LYS A 95 -9.00 14.64 -17.73
CA LYS A 95 -7.88 13.89 -17.21
C LYS A 95 -7.28 14.58 -15.98
N ASN A 96 -7.00 15.87 -16.07
CA ASN A 96 -6.44 16.66 -14.96
C ASN A 96 -7.39 16.73 -13.76
N ALA A 97 -8.70 16.86 -13.98
CA ALA A 97 -9.69 16.86 -12.91
C ALA A 97 -9.75 15.50 -12.16
N LEU A 98 -9.73 14.38 -12.92
CA LEU A 98 -9.69 13.05 -12.32
C LEU A 98 -8.42 12.81 -11.52
N LEU A 99 -7.26 13.25 -12.03
CA LEU A 99 -5.99 13.15 -11.31
C LEU A 99 -5.97 14.06 -10.06
N ALA A 100 -6.53 15.25 -10.14
CA ALA A 100 -6.65 16.13 -8.99
C ALA A 100 -7.50 15.49 -7.89
N LEU A 101 -8.65 14.90 -8.24
CA LEU A 101 -9.50 14.16 -7.30
C LEU A 101 -8.79 12.94 -6.70
N ASN A 102 -8.08 12.18 -7.54
CA ASN A 102 -7.28 11.03 -7.08
C ASN A 102 -6.23 11.45 -6.05
N ASN A 103 -5.56 12.59 -6.28
CA ASN A 103 -4.47 13.06 -5.43
C ASN A 103 -4.93 13.67 -4.11
N VAL A 104 -6.22 14.05 -3.96
CA VAL A 104 -6.75 14.62 -2.71
C VAL A 104 -6.47 13.70 -1.52
N LEU A 105 -6.73 12.39 -1.65
CA LEU A 105 -6.50 11.43 -0.58
C LEU A 105 -5.00 11.24 -0.29
N ILE A 106 -4.15 11.29 -1.31
CA ILE A 106 -2.69 11.07 -1.16
C ILE A 106 -2.02 12.25 -0.41
N VAL A 107 -2.50 13.48 -0.64
CA VAL A 107 -1.95 14.69 -0.04
C VAL A 107 -2.54 14.98 1.34
N SER A 108 -3.71 14.41 1.64
CA SER A 108 -4.40 14.64 2.92
C SER A 108 -3.72 13.89 4.07
N PRO A 109 -3.59 14.49 5.26
CA PRO A 109 -3.09 13.78 6.43
C PRO A 109 -3.98 12.57 6.80
N ASP A 110 -3.37 11.42 7.09
CA ASP A 110 -4.05 10.14 7.36
C ASP A 110 -5.10 10.26 8.47
N VAL A 111 -4.81 11.05 9.52
CA VAL A 111 -5.74 11.28 10.63
C VAL A 111 -7.02 11.97 10.16
N ILE A 112 -6.92 12.93 9.23
CA ILE A 112 -8.07 13.63 8.66
C ILE A 112 -8.89 12.68 7.82
N ILE A 113 -8.25 11.83 7.01
CA ILE A 113 -8.94 10.82 6.20
C ILE A 113 -9.68 9.84 7.10
N GLY A 114 -9.02 9.31 8.14
CA GLY A 114 -9.63 8.39 9.09
C GLY A 114 -10.85 9.01 9.82
N ALA A 115 -10.71 10.26 10.30
CA ALA A 115 -11.81 10.98 10.92
C ALA A 115 -12.97 11.22 9.93
N SER A 116 -12.69 11.54 8.68
CA SER A 116 -13.69 11.75 7.64
C SER A 116 -14.48 10.49 7.33
N PHE A 117 -13.82 9.32 7.23
CA PHE A 117 -14.51 8.04 7.07
C PHE A 117 -15.36 7.68 8.30
N LEU A 118 -14.84 7.92 9.51
CA LEU A 118 -15.60 7.70 10.74
C LEU A 118 -16.91 8.52 10.74
N LEU A 119 -16.83 9.81 10.41
CA LEU A 119 -18.00 10.69 10.31
C LEU A 119 -18.94 10.24 9.19
N LEU A 120 -18.42 9.94 8.01
CA LEU A 120 -19.20 9.47 6.88
C LEU A 120 -20.00 8.21 7.24
N PHE A 121 -19.36 7.20 7.81
CA PHE A 121 -20.04 5.95 8.17
C PHE A 121 -21.06 6.15 9.28
N THR A 122 -20.77 7.00 10.27
CA THR A 122 -21.70 7.33 11.35
C THR A 122 -22.94 8.02 10.80
N VAL A 123 -22.78 9.03 9.93
CA VAL A 123 -23.90 9.76 9.32
C VAL A 123 -24.69 8.87 8.35
N ALA A 124 -24.00 7.99 7.61
CA ALA A 124 -24.65 7.04 6.70
C ALA A 124 -25.31 5.84 7.41
N GLY A 125 -25.21 5.74 8.74
CA GLY A 125 -25.76 4.63 9.51
C GLY A 125 -25.05 3.29 9.27
N ILE A 126 -23.81 3.31 8.75
CA ILE A 126 -23.00 2.12 8.54
C ILE A 126 -22.35 1.72 9.87
N LYS A 127 -22.56 0.48 10.30
CA LYS A 127 -21.96 -0.01 11.54
C LYS A 127 -20.43 -0.02 11.44
N LEU A 128 -19.78 0.57 12.46
CA LEU A 128 -18.34 0.53 12.59
C LEU A 128 -17.87 -0.90 12.92
N GLY A 129 -16.86 -1.39 12.23
CA GLY A 129 -16.33 -2.73 12.40
C GLY A 129 -15.58 -3.20 11.15
N PHE A 130 -15.49 -4.50 10.95
CA PHE A 130 -14.74 -5.13 9.86
C PHE A 130 -15.06 -4.50 8.49
N THR A 131 -16.34 -4.35 8.14
CA THR A 131 -16.77 -3.84 6.83
C THR A 131 -16.40 -2.38 6.63
N SER A 132 -16.59 -1.51 7.62
CA SER A 132 -16.24 -0.09 7.51
C SER A 132 -14.73 0.10 7.39
N VAL A 133 -13.93 -0.68 8.13
CA VAL A 133 -12.46 -0.66 8.03
C VAL A 133 -12.01 -1.15 6.65
N LEU A 134 -12.58 -2.25 6.16
CA LEU A 134 -12.29 -2.77 4.82
C LEU A 134 -12.59 -1.75 3.73
N LEU A 135 -13.76 -1.11 3.76
CA LEU A 135 -14.14 -0.08 2.79
C LEU A 135 -13.22 1.14 2.83
N SER A 136 -12.82 1.57 4.04
CA SER A 136 -11.86 2.67 4.19
C SER A 136 -10.50 2.33 3.58
N HIS A 137 -9.99 1.12 3.82
CA HIS A 137 -8.72 0.67 3.27
C HIS A 137 -8.76 0.56 1.73
N ILE A 138 -9.86 0.04 1.18
CA ILE A 138 -10.05 0.01 -0.28
C ILE A 138 -10.03 1.43 -0.84
N ALA A 139 -10.87 2.33 -0.29
CA ALA A 139 -11.00 3.70 -0.78
C ALA A 139 -9.68 4.48 -0.69
N PHE A 140 -8.89 4.28 0.36
CA PHE A 140 -7.58 4.90 0.55
C PHE A 140 -6.51 4.32 -0.40
N SER A 141 -6.56 3.01 -0.67
CA SER A 141 -5.55 2.33 -1.48
C SER A 141 -5.73 2.52 -2.98
N VAL A 142 -6.97 2.68 -3.46
CA VAL A 142 -7.25 2.88 -4.91
C VAL A 142 -6.44 4.01 -5.53
N PRO A 143 -6.37 5.24 -4.95
CA PRO A 143 -5.57 6.32 -5.50
C PRO A 143 -4.08 6.01 -5.61
N ILE A 144 -3.54 5.24 -4.67
CA ILE A 144 -2.14 4.83 -4.66
C ILE A 144 -1.86 3.88 -5.83
N VAL A 145 -2.76 2.91 -6.07
CA VAL A 145 -2.64 1.99 -7.21
C VAL A 145 -2.72 2.77 -8.53
N VAL A 146 -3.65 3.72 -8.67
CA VAL A 146 -3.74 4.58 -9.86
C VAL A 146 -2.43 5.34 -10.08
N LEU A 147 -1.84 5.91 -9.02
CA LEU A 147 -0.57 6.63 -9.09
C LEU A 147 0.60 5.76 -9.54
N MET A 148 0.60 4.47 -9.18
CA MET A 148 1.65 3.53 -9.57
C MET A 148 1.46 2.97 -10.98
N VAL A 149 0.22 2.71 -11.36
CA VAL A 149 -0.12 2.03 -12.63
C VAL A 149 -0.17 3.00 -13.81
N LEU A 150 -0.69 4.23 -13.61
CA LEU A 150 -0.89 5.16 -14.71
C LEU A 150 0.41 5.58 -15.42
N PRO A 151 1.51 5.94 -14.72
CA PRO A 151 2.77 6.23 -15.39
C PRO A 151 3.30 5.02 -16.17
N LYS A 152 3.10 3.82 -15.65
CA LYS A 152 3.50 2.60 -16.34
C LYS A 152 2.71 2.37 -17.63
N LEU A 153 1.42 2.67 -17.64
CA LEU A 153 0.61 2.68 -18.86
C LEU A 153 1.12 3.72 -19.86
N GLU A 154 1.55 4.89 -19.41
CA GLU A 154 2.07 5.96 -20.27
C GLU A 154 3.45 5.63 -20.86
N GLU A 155 4.22 4.76 -20.22
CA GLU A 155 5.49 4.24 -20.76
C GLU A 155 5.28 3.18 -21.86
N MET A 156 4.09 2.57 -21.93
CA MET A 156 3.81 1.52 -22.88
C MET A 156 3.72 2.10 -24.31
N SER A 157 4.52 1.53 -25.24
CA SER A 157 4.45 1.94 -26.63
C SER A 157 3.07 1.63 -27.25
N PRO A 158 2.37 2.61 -27.84
CA PRO A 158 1.12 2.36 -28.54
C PRO A 158 1.23 1.29 -29.64
N THR A 159 2.42 1.15 -30.23
CA THR A 159 2.68 0.17 -31.30
C THR A 159 2.50 -1.28 -30.83
N LEU A 160 2.66 -1.57 -29.53
CA LEU A 160 2.42 -2.91 -28.98
C LEU A 160 0.93 -3.28 -29.07
N ILE A 161 0.05 -2.33 -28.75
CA ILE A 161 -1.39 -2.52 -28.83
C ILE A 161 -1.82 -2.67 -30.30
N ASP A 162 -1.28 -1.81 -31.17
CA ASP A 162 -1.62 -1.81 -32.59
C ASP A 162 -1.13 -3.11 -33.26
N ALA A 163 0.09 -3.55 -32.99
CA ALA A 163 0.61 -4.82 -33.50
C ALA A 163 -0.24 -6.03 -33.06
N ALA A 164 -0.69 -6.06 -31.80
CA ALA A 164 -1.56 -7.14 -31.33
C ALA A 164 -2.92 -7.13 -32.06
N ARG A 165 -3.47 -5.94 -32.34
CA ARG A 165 -4.72 -5.79 -33.10
C ARG A 165 -4.57 -6.17 -34.58
N ASP A 166 -3.44 -5.83 -35.19
CA ASP A 166 -3.14 -6.21 -36.59
C ASP A 166 -3.03 -7.74 -36.73
N LEU A 167 -2.62 -8.44 -35.66
CA LEU A 167 -2.64 -9.90 -35.59
C LEU A 167 -4.03 -10.47 -35.26
N GLY A 168 -5.08 -9.66 -35.21
CA GLY A 168 -6.46 -10.08 -35.00
C GLY A 168 -6.84 -10.26 -33.52
N ALA A 169 -6.03 -9.78 -32.55
CA ALA A 169 -6.36 -9.90 -31.15
C ALA A 169 -7.59 -9.05 -30.76
N SER A 170 -8.55 -9.66 -30.08
CA SER A 170 -9.68 -8.96 -29.49
C SER A 170 -9.25 -8.01 -28.36
N HIS A 171 -10.09 -7.06 -27.96
CA HIS A 171 -9.80 -6.13 -26.87
C HIS A 171 -9.43 -6.85 -25.56
N TRP A 172 -10.08 -7.97 -25.25
CA TRP A 172 -9.80 -8.77 -24.08
C TRP A 172 -8.43 -9.47 -24.18
N GLN A 173 -8.07 -9.98 -25.35
CA GLN A 173 -6.77 -10.59 -25.60
C GLN A 173 -5.63 -9.55 -25.49
N VAL A 174 -5.83 -8.34 -26.00
CA VAL A 174 -4.89 -7.23 -25.84
C VAL A 174 -4.75 -6.88 -24.35
N LEU A 175 -5.85 -6.76 -23.62
CA LEU A 175 -5.82 -6.44 -22.19
C LEU A 175 -5.08 -7.53 -21.42
N SER A 176 -5.48 -8.80 -21.56
CA SER A 176 -4.93 -9.91 -20.77
C SER A 176 -3.55 -10.38 -21.23
N GLY A 177 -3.26 -10.29 -22.52
CA GLY A 177 -2.01 -10.80 -23.11
C GLY A 177 -0.90 -9.76 -23.27
N VAL A 178 -1.24 -8.47 -23.28
CA VAL A 178 -0.26 -7.39 -23.50
C VAL A 178 -0.25 -6.41 -22.32
N VAL A 179 -1.40 -5.80 -22.01
CA VAL A 179 -1.47 -4.70 -21.05
C VAL A 179 -1.24 -5.18 -19.61
N LEU A 180 -1.98 -6.18 -19.15
CA LEU A 180 -1.85 -6.69 -17.77
C LEU A 180 -0.48 -7.29 -17.49
N PRO A 181 0.14 -8.12 -18.37
CA PRO A 181 1.51 -8.59 -18.16
C PRO A 181 2.54 -7.45 -18.13
N PHE A 182 2.35 -6.39 -18.93
CA PHE A 182 3.22 -5.22 -18.91
C PHE A 182 3.11 -4.45 -17.59
N LEU A 183 1.92 -4.40 -16.99
CA LEU A 183 1.65 -3.72 -15.72
C LEU A 183 2.04 -4.56 -14.50
N ALA A 184 2.15 -5.88 -14.62
CA ALA A 184 2.37 -6.79 -13.49
C ALA A 184 3.52 -6.39 -12.55
N PRO A 185 4.66 -5.83 -13.02
CA PRO A 185 5.72 -5.35 -12.12
C PRO A 185 5.37 -4.11 -11.31
N SER A 186 4.26 -3.41 -11.64
CA SER A 186 3.81 -2.16 -11.00
C SER A 186 2.56 -2.36 -10.13
N ILE A 187 2.06 -3.58 -10.08
CA ILE A 187 0.93 -4.04 -9.29
C ILE A 187 1.43 -4.88 -8.11
#